data_ff8d3e6591c5ec32de00835e355b6872
#
_entry.id   ff8d3e6591c5ec32de00835e355b6872
#
_cell.length_a   1.000
_cell.length_b   1.000
_cell.length_c   1.000
_cell.angle_alpha   90.00
_cell.angle_beta   90.00
_cell.angle_gamma   90.00
#
_symmetry.space_group_name_H-M   'P 1'
#
loop_
_entity.id
_entity.type
_entity.pdbx_description
1 polymer ?
#
loop_
_entity_poly.entity_id
_entity_poly.type
_entity_poly.pdbx_seq_one_letter_code
_entity_poly.pdbx_strand_id
1 'polypeptide(L)'
;MGEVLKDNEIRQGCSDRSCGFISFNNPTPVIAMIVELPDGVVMAHNVSWPKEFYSIITGFLEEKEDPEQCAIRETQEELGLHCLESTLVGVYPFPQQNQVIIAYHIKAAGAVTLNHELDDYKIVPKGELKGWRFGTGLAVNDWLVRGCLVPASNN
;
A
#
# COMPACT_ATOMS: atom_id res chain seq x y z
N MET A 1 14.81 16.42 -22.59
CA MET A 1 14.60 16.93 -21.22
C MET A 1 15.73 17.88 -20.88
N GLY A 2 15.44 19.04 -20.27
CA GLY A 2 16.40 20.04 -19.86
C GLY A 2 15.95 20.72 -18.57
N GLU A 3 16.82 21.57 -18.01
CA GLU A 3 16.50 22.34 -16.81
C GLU A 3 15.65 23.56 -17.19
N VAL A 4 14.58 23.77 -16.43
CA VAL A 4 13.68 24.93 -16.52
C VAL A 4 13.48 25.55 -15.15
N LEU A 5 13.47 26.88 -15.07
CA LEU A 5 13.14 27.59 -13.84
C LEU A 5 11.62 27.72 -13.73
N LYS A 6 11.04 27.17 -12.67
CA LYS A 6 9.61 27.26 -12.38
C LYS A 6 9.41 27.45 -10.87
N ASP A 7 8.66 28.47 -10.49
CA ASP A 7 8.35 28.79 -9.09
C ASP A 7 9.60 28.93 -8.19
N ASN A 8 10.66 29.56 -8.73
CA ASN A 8 11.98 29.73 -8.12
C ASN A 8 12.77 28.43 -7.87
N GLU A 9 12.37 27.31 -8.50
CA GLU A 9 13.07 26.03 -8.43
C GLU A 9 13.52 25.56 -9.82
N ILE A 10 14.66 24.91 -9.89
CA ILE A 10 15.13 24.24 -11.10
C ILE A 10 14.44 22.87 -11.19
N ARG A 11 13.70 22.67 -12.28
CA ARG A 11 12.97 21.44 -12.57
C ARG A 11 13.38 20.85 -13.91
N GLN A 12 13.06 19.59 -14.15
CA GLN A 12 13.23 18.97 -15.46
C GLN A 12 12.02 19.29 -16.34
N GLY A 13 12.28 19.77 -17.54
CA GLY A 13 11.24 20.11 -18.51
C GLY A 13 11.55 19.61 -19.91
N CYS A 14 10.56 19.68 -20.80
CA CYS A 14 10.78 19.40 -22.22
C CYS A 14 11.70 20.48 -22.84
N SER A 15 12.67 20.06 -23.63
CA SER A 15 13.57 20.98 -24.36
C SER A 15 12.87 21.72 -25.51
N ASP A 16 11.73 21.21 -25.99
CA ASP A 16 10.88 21.90 -26.92
C ASP A 16 10.04 22.95 -26.18
N ARG A 17 10.29 24.23 -26.48
CA ARG A 17 9.62 25.36 -25.84
C ARG A 17 8.11 25.41 -26.11
N SER A 18 7.63 24.77 -27.18
CA SER A 18 6.21 24.69 -27.50
C SER A 18 5.45 23.64 -26.69
N CYS A 19 6.16 22.65 -26.13
CA CYS A 19 5.59 21.55 -25.36
C CYS A 19 5.08 21.98 -23.98
N GLY A 20 5.80 22.87 -23.29
CA GLY A 20 5.42 23.36 -21.95
C GLY A 20 5.45 22.33 -20.82
N PHE A 21 5.85 21.07 -21.08
CA PHE A 21 5.90 20.03 -20.05
C PHE A 21 6.99 20.30 -19.02
N ILE A 22 6.61 20.22 -17.75
CA ILE A 22 7.51 20.32 -16.58
C ILE A 22 7.25 19.14 -15.65
N SER A 23 8.31 18.42 -15.30
CA SER A 23 8.26 17.36 -14.28
C SER A 23 8.42 17.98 -12.89
N PHE A 24 7.44 17.79 -12.04
CA PHE A 24 7.46 18.22 -10.64
C PHE A 24 8.05 17.15 -9.71
N ASN A 25 8.38 15.96 -10.24
CA ASN A 25 8.85 14.82 -9.47
C ASN A 25 7.93 14.51 -8.27
N ASN A 26 6.62 14.56 -8.52
CA ASN A 26 5.61 14.29 -7.50
C ASN A 26 5.75 12.87 -6.96
N PRO A 27 5.45 12.63 -5.68
CA PRO A 27 5.41 11.29 -5.13
C PRO A 27 4.40 10.41 -5.89
N THR A 28 4.80 9.17 -6.15
CA THR A 28 3.90 8.18 -6.75
C THR A 28 2.91 7.67 -5.70
N PRO A 29 1.60 7.68 -5.97
CA PRO A 29 0.63 7.06 -5.08
C PRO A 29 0.76 5.53 -5.14
N VAL A 30 0.80 4.91 -3.97
CA VAL A 30 0.86 3.45 -3.79
C VAL A 30 -0.25 3.06 -2.84
N ILE A 31 -1.00 2.02 -3.17
CA ILE A 31 -2.05 1.48 -2.32
C ILE A 31 -1.47 0.34 -1.50
N ALA A 32 -1.69 0.37 -0.19
CA ALA A 32 -1.27 -0.69 0.71
C ALA A 32 -2.49 -1.36 1.34
N MET A 33 -2.49 -2.67 1.45
CA MET A 33 -3.62 -3.44 1.96
C MET A 33 -3.22 -4.26 3.19
N ILE A 34 -3.87 -3.96 4.32
CA ILE A 34 -3.85 -4.81 5.51
C ILE A 34 -4.96 -5.83 5.34
N VAL A 35 -4.62 -7.00 4.79
CA VAL A 35 -5.60 -8.05 4.46
C VAL A 35 -5.78 -8.97 5.66
N GLU A 36 -6.96 -8.90 6.28
CA GLU A 36 -7.32 -9.67 7.46
C GLU A 36 -8.23 -10.85 7.09
N LEU A 37 -7.79 -12.04 7.45
CA LEU A 37 -8.55 -13.29 7.46
C LEU A 37 -8.97 -13.64 8.89
N PRO A 38 -9.87 -14.61 9.12
CA PRO A 38 -10.27 -15.03 10.46
C PRO A 38 -9.10 -15.37 11.40
N ASP A 39 -8.01 -15.93 10.85
CA ASP A 39 -6.84 -16.38 11.62
C ASP A 39 -5.77 -15.29 11.82
N GLY A 40 -5.86 -14.17 11.11
CA GLY A 40 -4.89 -13.08 11.23
C GLY A 40 -4.70 -12.29 9.93
N VAL A 41 -3.61 -11.53 9.89
CA VAL A 41 -3.25 -10.66 8.78
C VAL A 41 -2.25 -11.36 7.86
N VAL A 42 -2.51 -11.28 6.55
CA VAL A 42 -1.60 -11.83 5.54
C VAL A 42 -0.38 -10.93 5.42
N MET A 43 0.79 -11.51 5.68
CA MET A 43 2.10 -10.90 5.41
C MET A 43 2.75 -11.68 4.28
N ALA A 44 3.02 -11.02 3.17
CA ALA A 44 3.54 -11.65 1.97
C ALA A 44 5.02 -11.32 1.73
N HIS A 45 5.70 -12.22 1.02
CA HIS A 45 7.07 -12.04 0.56
C HIS A 45 7.08 -11.85 -0.95
N ASN A 46 7.63 -10.73 -1.41
CA ASN A 46 7.83 -10.47 -2.83
C ASN A 46 9.13 -11.13 -3.30
N VAL A 47 9.10 -11.75 -4.48
CA VAL A 47 10.25 -12.48 -5.07
C VAL A 47 11.53 -11.62 -5.19
N SER A 48 11.39 -10.29 -5.23
CA SER A 48 12.51 -9.34 -5.32
C SER A 48 13.10 -8.93 -3.97
N TRP A 49 12.50 -9.32 -2.84
CA TRP A 49 12.93 -8.91 -1.51
C TRP A 49 13.93 -9.88 -0.86
N PRO A 50 14.68 -9.44 0.16
CA PRO A 50 15.44 -10.35 1.01
C PRO A 50 14.52 -11.40 1.66
N LYS A 51 14.96 -12.65 1.73
CA LYS A 51 14.16 -13.82 2.15
C LYS A 51 13.43 -13.68 3.49
N GLU A 52 13.91 -12.83 4.38
CA GLU A 52 13.33 -12.68 5.73
C GLU A 52 12.36 -11.51 5.82
N PHE A 53 12.19 -10.74 4.74
CA PHE A 53 11.35 -9.56 4.73
C PHE A 53 9.95 -9.86 4.23
N TYR A 54 8.98 -9.75 5.13
CA TYR A 54 7.55 -9.87 4.85
C TYR A 54 6.87 -8.55 5.13
N SER A 55 5.92 -8.18 4.29
CA SER A 55 5.12 -6.97 4.43
C SER A 55 3.67 -7.22 4.07
N ILE A 56 2.81 -6.25 4.38
CA ILE A 56 1.50 -6.18 3.74
C ILE A 56 1.67 -5.93 2.25
N ILE A 57 0.72 -6.37 1.44
CA ILE A 57 0.77 -6.20 -0.01
C ILE A 57 0.55 -4.76 -0.43
N THR A 58 1.08 -4.39 -1.58
CA THR A 58 0.96 -3.06 -2.16
C THR A 58 0.75 -3.14 -3.67
N GLY A 59 0.00 -2.19 -4.21
CA GLY A 59 -0.20 -2.07 -5.65
C GLY A 59 -0.17 -0.63 -6.12
N PHE A 60 0.00 -0.45 -7.43
CA PHE A 60 -0.07 0.86 -8.06
C PHE A 60 -1.47 1.12 -8.60
N LEU A 61 -1.91 2.37 -8.47
CA LEU A 61 -3.12 2.84 -9.10
C LEU A 61 -3.01 2.76 -10.62
N GLU A 62 -4.02 2.21 -11.27
CA GLU A 62 -4.17 2.28 -12.72
C GLU A 62 -4.88 3.56 -13.16
N GLU A 63 -4.80 3.87 -14.47
CA GLU A 63 -5.49 5.03 -15.04
C GLU A 63 -7.00 4.93 -14.80
N LYS A 64 -7.59 5.99 -14.25
CA LYS A 64 -9.03 6.10 -13.92
C LYS A 64 -9.53 5.18 -12.80
N GLU A 65 -8.65 4.51 -12.10
CA GLU A 65 -8.98 3.69 -10.93
C GLU A 65 -9.00 4.55 -9.65
N ASP A 66 -9.96 4.33 -8.78
CA ASP A 66 -9.89 4.92 -7.45
C ASP A 66 -9.08 4.02 -6.46
N PRO A 67 -8.57 4.60 -5.34
CA PRO A 67 -7.74 3.85 -4.40
C PRO A 67 -8.40 2.63 -3.78
N GLU A 68 -9.70 2.65 -3.52
CA GLU A 68 -10.42 1.51 -2.95
C GLU A 68 -10.57 0.38 -3.96
N GLN A 69 -10.88 0.71 -5.22
CA GLN A 69 -10.93 -0.26 -6.30
C GLN A 69 -9.58 -0.95 -6.51
N CYS A 70 -8.49 -0.17 -6.48
CA CYS A 70 -7.13 -0.71 -6.52
C CYS A 70 -6.87 -1.69 -5.37
N ALA A 71 -7.24 -1.33 -4.13
CA ALA A 71 -7.05 -2.20 -2.98
C ALA A 71 -7.78 -3.55 -3.12
N ILE A 72 -9.01 -3.53 -3.65
CA ILE A 72 -9.81 -4.72 -3.89
C ILE A 72 -9.22 -5.57 -5.01
N ARG A 73 -8.84 -4.95 -6.13
CA ARG A 73 -8.25 -5.62 -7.30
C ARG A 73 -6.94 -6.31 -6.93
N GLU A 74 -6.00 -5.59 -6.31
CA GLU A 74 -4.70 -6.13 -5.92
C GLU A 74 -4.83 -7.26 -4.89
N THR A 75 -5.77 -7.17 -3.95
CA THR A 75 -6.05 -8.26 -3.00
C THR A 75 -6.47 -9.54 -3.72
N GLN A 76 -7.28 -9.42 -4.77
CA GLN A 76 -7.70 -10.56 -5.57
C GLN A 76 -6.59 -11.05 -6.49
N GLU A 77 -5.84 -10.17 -7.14
CA GLU A 77 -4.79 -10.52 -8.09
C GLU A 77 -3.58 -11.16 -7.41
N GLU A 78 -3.11 -10.60 -6.29
CA GLU A 78 -1.92 -11.08 -5.61
C GLU A 78 -2.18 -12.25 -4.66
N LEU A 79 -3.35 -12.28 -4.00
CA LEU A 79 -3.66 -13.27 -2.96
C LEU A 79 -4.82 -14.21 -3.32
N GLY A 80 -5.53 -13.99 -4.41
CA GLY A 80 -6.71 -14.78 -4.79
C GLY A 80 -7.89 -14.67 -3.82
N LEU A 81 -7.88 -13.66 -2.95
CA LEU A 81 -8.89 -13.49 -1.90
C LEU A 81 -10.03 -12.60 -2.34
N HIS A 82 -11.23 -12.89 -1.80
CA HIS A 82 -12.42 -12.08 -2.02
C HIS A 82 -12.56 -11.03 -0.91
N CYS A 83 -12.65 -9.76 -1.29
CA CYS A 83 -12.89 -8.65 -0.37
C CYS A 83 -14.36 -8.68 0.13
N LEU A 84 -14.54 -8.70 1.44
CA LEU A 84 -15.85 -8.60 2.11
C LEU A 84 -16.14 -7.17 2.57
N GLU A 85 -15.12 -6.46 3.07
CA GLU A 85 -15.22 -5.11 3.60
C GLU A 85 -13.90 -4.38 3.37
N SER A 86 -13.96 -3.12 2.98
CA SER A 86 -12.82 -2.24 2.77
C SER A 86 -12.98 -0.98 3.59
N THR A 87 -11.94 -0.56 4.31
CA THR A 87 -11.94 0.63 5.14
C THR A 87 -10.62 1.38 5.00
N LEU A 88 -10.68 2.68 4.70
CA LEU A 88 -9.50 3.53 4.65
C LEU A 88 -8.85 3.62 6.04
N VAL A 89 -7.56 3.28 6.12
CA VAL A 89 -6.76 3.45 7.35
C VAL A 89 -6.16 4.85 7.41
N GLY A 90 -5.50 5.27 6.33
CA GLY A 90 -4.90 6.61 6.27
C GLY A 90 -3.94 6.77 5.10
N VAL A 91 -3.26 7.93 5.12
CA VAL A 91 -2.28 8.32 4.12
C VAL A 91 -0.95 8.56 4.82
N TYR A 92 0.13 7.97 4.28
CA TYR A 92 1.43 7.94 4.93
C TYR A 92 2.55 8.33 3.96
N PRO A 93 3.56 9.09 4.41
CA PRO A 93 4.69 9.43 3.56
C PRO A 93 5.66 8.24 3.44
N PHE A 94 6.24 8.08 2.25
CA PHE A 94 7.39 7.20 2.03
C PHE A 94 8.44 7.91 1.18
N PRO A 95 9.13 8.93 1.75
CA PRO A 95 10.04 9.80 1.00
C PRO A 95 11.26 9.06 0.44
N GLN A 96 11.70 7.96 1.07
CA GLN A 96 12.83 7.17 0.60
C GLN A 96 12.59 6.54 -0.78
N GLN A 97 11.32 6.33 -1.15
CA GLN A 97 10.91 5.82 -2.44
C GLN A 97 10.20 6.87 -3.31
N ASN A 98 10.14 8.13 -2.86
CA ASN A 98 9.32 9.17 -3.48
C ASN A 98 7.88 8.71 -3.71
N GLN A 99 7.26 8.17 -2.66
CA GLN A 99 5.90 7.62 -2.67
C GLN A 99 5.04 8.24 -1.59
N VAL A 100 3.72 8.23 -1.83
CA VAL A 100 2.67 8.42 -0.83
C VAL A 100 1.84 7.15 -0.76
N ILE A 101 1.69 6.60 0.44
CA ILE A 101 0.96 5.36 0.68
C ILE A 101 -0.45 5.69 1.13
N ILE A 102 -1.44 5.15 0.43
CA ILE A 102 -2.85 5.19 0.81
C ILE A 102 -3.20 3.78 1.28
N ALA A 103 -3.45 3.61 2.58
CA ALA A 103 -3.60 2.30 3.17
C ALA A 103 -5.08 1.96 3.45
N TYR A 104 -5.47 0.74 3.09
CA TYR A 104 -6.77 0.15 3.38
C TYR A 104 -6.65 -1.07 4.27
N HIS A 105 -7.62 -1.24 5.15
CA HIS A 105 -7.89 -2.51 5.83
C HIS A 105 -8.93 -3.27 5.03
N ILE A 106 -8.61 -4.49 4.64
CA ILE A 106 -9.46 -5.38 3.85
C ILE A 106 -9.81 -6.60 4.69
N LYS A 107 -11.08 -6.76 5.05
CA LYS A 107 -11.57 -8.06 5.52
C LYS A 107 -11.82 -8.94 4.33
N ALA A 108 -11.19 -10.08 4.27
CA ALA A 108 -11.23 -10.98 3.13
C ALA A 108 -11.61 -12.40 3.50
N ALA A 109 -12.04 -13.15 2.51
CA ALA A 109 -12.37 -14.57 2.62
C ALA A 109 -11.79 -15.36 1.45
N GLY A 110 -11.55 -16.64 1.68
CA GLY A 110 -11.04 -17.57 0.69
C GLY A 110 -9.72 -18.21 1.12
N ALA A 111 -9.14 -18.98 0.22
CA ALA A 111 -7.83 -19.58 0.38
C ALA A 111 -6.78 -18.74 -0.34
N VAL A 112 -5.67 -18.43 0.31
CA VAL A 112 -4.58 -17.67 -0.31
C VAL A 112 -4.00 -18.43 -1.49
N THR A 113 -3.98 -17.77 -2.65
CA THR A 113 -3.35 -18.25 -3.88
C THR A 113 -2.48 -17.13 -4.41
N LEU A 114 -1.17 -17.29 -4.33
CA LEU A 114 -0.21 -16.28 -4.72
C LEU A 114 -0.10 -16.15 -6.25
N ASN A 115 0.09 -14.94 -6.73
CA ASN A 115 0.47 -14.69 -8.12
C ASN A 115 2.00 -14.84 -8.30
N HIS A 116 2.51 -14.46 -9.48
CA HIS A 116 3.94 -14.59 -9.83
C HIS A 116 4.86 -13.57 -9.13
N GLU A 117 4.32 -12.54 -8.49
CA GLU A 117 5.09 -11.51 -7.77
C GLU A 117 5.44 -11.92 -6.35
N LEU A 118 4.64 -12.82 -5.79
CA LEU A 118 4.77 -13.32 -4.43
C LEU A 118 5.18 -14.80 -4.43
N ASP A 119 6.13 -15.18 -3.60
CA ASP A 119 6.60 -16.57 -3.50
C ASP A 119 6.35 -17.22 -2.14
N ASP A 120 5.99 -16.44 -1.11
CA ASP A 120 5.64 -16.95 0.21
C ASP A 120 4.70 -16.01 0.96
N TYR A 121 4.01 -16.52 1.96
CA TYR A 121 3.19 -15.73 2.87
C TYR A 121 3.09 -16.35 4.26
N LYS A 122 2.72 -15.52 5.23
CA LYS A 122 2.41 -15.91 6.61
C LYS A 122 1.08 -15.28 7.01
N ILE A 123 0.29 -16.00 7.80
CA ILE A 123 -0.87 -15.41 8.48
C ILE A 123 -0.44 -15.14 9.93
N VAL A 124 -0.36 -13.85 10.27
CA VAL A 124 0.12 -13.40 11.58
C VAL A 124 -1.09 -13.00 12.42
N PRO A 125 -1.34 -13.65 13.56
CA PRO A 125 -2.40 -13.25 14.48
C PRO A 125 -2.29 -11.77 14.83
N LYS A 126 -3.42 -11.06 14.89
CA LYS A 126 -3.44 -9.61 15.13
C LYS A 126 -2.67 -9.19 16.39
N GLY A 127 -2.76 -9.98 17.45
CA GLY A 127 -2.05 -9.74 18.70
C GLY A 127 -0.52 -9.92 18.63
N GLU A 128 -0.02 -10.58 17.59
CA GLU A 128 1.41 -10.79 17.34
C GLU A 128 1.96 -9.88 16.26
N LEU A 129 1.05 -9.22 15.48
CA LEU A 129 1.45 -8.33 14.40
C LEU A 129 2.11 -7.08 14.97
N LYS A 130 3.23 -6.71 14.37
CA LYS A 130 3.96 -5.47 14.68
C LYS A 130 4.23 -4.72 13.40
N GLY A 131 3.96 -3.42 13.43
CA GLY A 131 4.39 -2.54 12.35
C GLY A 131 5.87 -2.15 12.49
N TRP A 132 6.34 -1.39 11.53
CA TRP A 132 7.71 -0.87 11.50
C TRP A 132 7.72 0.64 11.26
N ARG A 133 8.90 1.27 11.28
CA ARG A 133 9.02 2.73 11.41
C ARG A 133 8.95 3.51 10.10
N PHE A 134 8.72 2.86 8.96
CA PHE A 134 8.70 3.52 7.65
C PHE A 134 7.71 2.86 6.70
N GLY A 135 7.32 3.59 5.67
CA GLY A 135 6.47 3.07 4.59
C GLY A 135 5.16 2.46 5.12
N THR A 136 4.86 1.26 4.66
CA THR A 136 3.63 0.52 5.01
C THR A 136 3.51 0.17 6.49
N GLY A 137 4.64 0.10 7.22
CA GLY A 137 4.63 -0.17 8.66
C GLY A 137 3.91 0.90 9.48
N LEU A 138 3.91 2.14 9.02
CA LEU A 138 3.18 3.24 9.67
C LEU A 138 1.67 2.97 9.67
N ALA A 139 1.14 2.48 8.56
CA ALA A 139 -0.26 2.11 8.43
C ALA A 139 -0.63 0.94 9.34
N VAL A 140 0.22 -0.08 9.43
CA VAL A 140 0.03 -1.23 10.34
C VAL A 140 -0.02 -0.77 11.79
N ASN A 141 0.92 0.09 12.23
CA ASN A 141 0.94 0.63 13.57
C ASN A 141 -0.35 1.41 13.90
N ASP A 142 -0.78 2.28 12.98
CA ASP A 142 -1.98 3.10 13.15
C ASP A 142 -3.26 2.25 13.25
N TRP A 143 -3.37 1.25 12.39
CA TRP A 143 -4.50 0.32 12.40
C TRP A 143 -4.56 -0.50 13.71
N LEU A 144 -3.43 -0.96 14.20
CA LEU A 144 -3.35 -1.71 15.47
C LEU A 144 -3.78 -0.86 16.65
N VAL A 145 -3.31 0.39 16.74
CA VAL A 145 -3.67 1.33 17.82
C VAL A 145 -5.17 1.64 17.81
N ARG A 146 -5.76 1.89 16.63
CA ARG A 146 -7.20 2.17 16.51
C ARG A 146 -8.05 0.99 16.93
N GLY A 147 -7.63 -0.23 16.59
CA GLY A 147 -8.33 -1.45 17.04
C GLY A 147 -8.33 -1.66 18.56
N CYS A 148 -7.36 -1.07 19.28
CA CYS A 148 -7.31 -1.09 20.74
C CYS A 148 -8.19 -0.01 21.38
N LEU A 149 -8.58 1.03 20.64
CA LEU A 149 -9.35 2.18 21.17
C LEU A 149 -10.88 2.02 21.01
N VAL A 150 -11.34 1.02 20.26
CA VAL A 150 -12.78 0.69 20.15
C VAL A 150 -13.15 -0.23 21.32
N PRO A 151 -13.95 0.24 22.31
CA PRO A 151 -14.46 -0.66 23.33
C PRO A 151 -15.29 -1.74 22.68
N ALA A 152 -15.12 -3.00 23.13
CA ALA A 152 -16.03 -4.06 22.72
C ALA A 152 -17.46 -3.61 22.96
N SER A 153 -18.25 -3.48 21.89
CA SER A 153 -19.69 -3.22 22.01
C SER A 153 -20.30 -4.41 22.73
N ASN A 154 -20.65 -4.23 24.00
CA ASN A 154 -21.46 -5.19 24.73
C ASN A 154 -22.83 -5.27 24.04
N ASN A 155 -23.08 -6.35 23.37
CA ASN A 155 -24.42 -6.86 23.10
C ASN A 155 -24.70 -8.03 24.01
#